data_30873e38aca84e4dd1c4adc8c9938972
#
_entry.id   30873e38aca84e4dd1c4adc8c9938972
#
_cell.length_a   1.000
_cell.length_b   1.000
_cell.length_c   1.000
_cell.angle_alpha   90.00
_cell.angle_beta   90.00
_cell.angle_gamma   90.00
#
_symmetry.space_group_name_H-M   'P 1'
#
loop_
_entity.id
_entity.type
_entity.pdbx_description
1 polymer ?
#
loop_
_entity_poly.entity_id
_entity_poly.type
_entity_poly.pdbx_seq_one_letter_code
_entity_poly.pdbx_strand_id
1 'polypeptide(L)'
;MQRRLFIAAAACGAAPATVSSAVSSTESPLTTVHPRPLVFPADFGAHPETRTEWWYVTGWLQAEADAAPLGFQVTFFRSATGLAASPSRFGAQQLVFAHAVLGDVAGKRQRHDQRIARAGFGIADSAEGDTRVLLRDWFLRREGSAGASRYTTRVASDSGGFAFELSFEATQPVLLQGEAGWSRKGPKPHEASRYYSQPQLRTSGRLTLDGRARAVQGRAWFDHEWSDHALPDDAVGWDWIGMNLDDGSALMAVRQRRADGTPYYAGGSFRAPGGEVRNFGPGEVRFVPGRRWSSPLSRASYPVEWAVETPAGRYRVRALFDAQELDSRASTGGFYWEGLSELMDESGRRLGLGYLEMTGYAGRLRI
;
A
#
# COMPACT_ATOMS: atom_id res chain seq x y z
N MET A 1 -82.68 -42.53 -16.13
CA MET A 1 -82.89 -41.12 -16.41
C MET A 1 -82.09 -40.32 -15.40
N GLN A 2 -80.88 -39.86 -15.74
CA GLN A 2 -80.04 -38.99 -14.87
C GLN A 2 -79.68 -37.75 -15.72
N ARG A 3 -80.13 -36.62 -15.20
CA ARG A 3 -79.79 -35.28 -15.76
C ARG A 3 -78.41 -34.88 -15.28
N ARG A 4 -77.51 -34.61 -16.20
CA ARG A 4 -76.20 -33.97 -15.93
C ARG A 4 -76.39 -32.45 -16.02
N LEU A 5 -76.10 -31.77 -14.90
CA LEU A 5 -75.93 -30.32 -14.87
C LEU A 5 -74.51 -29.99 -15.32
N PHE A 6 -74.35 -29.08 -16.29
CA PHE A 6 -73.07 -28.44 -16.62
C PHE A 6 -72.97 -27.14 -15.84
N ILE A 7 -71.92 -27.03 -15.03
CA ILE A 7 -71.53 -25.78 -14.39
C ILE A 7 -70.36 -25.20 -15.20
N ALA A 8 -70.60 -24.04 -15.83
CA ALA A 8 -69.57 -23.28 -16.48
C ALA A 8 -68.80 -22.44 -15.43
N ALA A 9 -67.50 -22.71 -15.23
CA ALA A 9 -66.63 -21.89 -14.39
C ALA A 9 -66.00 -20.82 -15.27
N ALA A 10 -66.31 -19.56 -14.96
CA ALA A 10 -65.58 -18.41 -15.53
C ALA A 10 -64.25 -18.22 -14.79
N ALA A 11 -63.15 -18.42 -15.49
CA ALA A 11 -61.83 -18.13 -14.96
C ALA A 11 -61.50 -16.65 -15.19
N CYS A 12 -61.51 -15.84 -14.10
CA CYS A 12 -60.92 -14.52 -14.10
C CYS A 12 -59.40 -14.66 -14.00
N GLY A 13 -58.67 -14.41 -15.09
CA GLY A 13 -57.23 -14.33 -15.08
C GLY A 13 -56.76 -13.04 -14.42
N ALA A 14 -56.23 -13.14 -13.23
CA ALA A 14 -55.44 -12.07 -12.61
C ALA A 14 -53.98 -12.22 -13.07
N ALA A 15 -53.49 -11.31 -13.92
CA ALA A 15 -52.08 -11.21 -14.26
C ALA A 15 -51.28 -10.74 -13.02
N PRO A 16 -50.15 -11.38 -12.63
CA PRO A 16 -49.32 -10.87 -11.55
C PRO A 16 -48.61 -9.62 -12.03
N ALA A 17 -48.86 -8.48 -11.39
CA ALA A 17 -48.06 -7.28 -11.55
C ALA A 17 -46.69 -7.55 -10.93
N THR A 18 -45.67 -7.75 -11.76
CA THR A 18 -44.27 -7.75 -11.33
C THR A 18 -43.88 -6.34 -10.96
N VAL A 19 -43.88 -6.03 -9.65
CA VAL A 19 -43.25 -4.82 -9.13
C VAL A 19 -41.74 -5.04 -9.21
N SER A 20 -41.13 -4.54 -10.29
CA SER A 20 -39.67 -4.44 -10.40
C SER A 20 -39.22 -3.29 -9.49
N SER A 21 -38.84 -3.62 -8.27
CA SER A 21 -38.15 -2.67 -7.41
C SER A 21 -36.74 -2.46 -7.97
N ALA A 22 -36.58 -1.45 -8.80
CA ALA A 22 -35.26 -0.93 -9.13
C ALA A 22 -34.64 -0.42 -7.83
N VAL A 23 -33.76 -1.20 -7.22
CA VAL A 23 -32.86 -0.71 -6.19
C VAL A 23 -31.89 0.26 -6.88
N SER A 24 -32.27 1.54 -6.88
CA SER A 24 -31.34 2.61 -7.26
C SER A 24 -30.27 2.65 -6.18
N SER A 25 -29.13 2.06 -6.44
CA SER A 25 -27.93 2.27 -5.65
C SER A 25 -27.47 3.71 -5.89
N THR A 26 -27.95 4.65 -5.07
CA THR A 26 -27.35 5.98 -4.99
C THR A 26 -25.97 5.80 -4.39
N GLU A 27 -24.96 5.66 -5.25
CA GLU A 27 -23.58 5.83 -4.81
C GLU A 27 -23.46 7.24 -4.23
N SER A 28 -23.05 7.33 -2.95
CA SER A 28 -22.70 8.62 -2.36
C SER A 28 -21.50 9.16 -3.17
N PRO A 29 -21.56 10.38 -3.71
CA PRO A 29 -20.41 10.92 -4.42
C PRO A 29 -19.25 11.01 -3.44
N LEU A 30 -18.20 10.19 -3.66
CA LEU A 30 -16.94 10.33 -2.94
C LEU A 30 -16.39 11.71 -3.22
N THR A 31 -15.93 12.39 -2.19
CA THR A 31 -15.39 13.73 -2.32
C THR A 31 -14.12 13.65 -3.15
N THR A 32 -14.09 14.36 -4.29
CA THR A 32 -12.88 14.39 -5.13
C THR A 32 -11.73 15.01 -4.36
N VAL A 33 -10.61 14.31 -4.28
CA VAL A 33 -9.39 14.83 -3.65
C VAL A 33 -8.93 16.09 -4.41
N HIS A 34 -8.82 17.22 -3.71
CA HIS A 34 -8.42 18.50 -4.28
C HIS A 34 -7.03 18.93 -3.79
N PRO A 35 -6.27 19.70 -4.59
CA PRO A 35 -5.06 20.35 -4.12
C PRO A 35 -5.33 21.25 -2.90
N ARG A 36 -4.63 20.99 -1.79
CA ARG A 36 -4.58 21.82 -0.59
C ARG A 36 -3.25 21.61 0.13
N PRO A 37 -2.76 22.53 0.92
CA PRO A 37 -1.64 22.23 1.82
C PRO A 37 -1.98 21.08 2.78
N LEU A 38 -1.00 20.25 3.10
CA LEU A 38 -1.13 19.28 4.20
C LEU A 38 -0.96 20.00 5.54
N VAL A 39 -1.81 19.67 6.50
CA VAL A 39 -1.86 20.28 7.83
C VAL A 39 -1.59 19.23 8.89
N PHE A 40 -0.43 19.30 9.52
CA PHE A 40 -0.05 18.37 10.58
C PHE A 40 -0.37 18.94 11.98
N PRO A 41 -0.89 18.12 12.95
CA PRO A 41 -0.97 16.67 12.89
C PRO A 41 -2.20 16.09 12.17
N ALA A 42 -3.19 16.88 11.76
CA ALA A 42 -4.46 16.37 11.24
C ALA A 42 -4.27 15.37 10.08
N ASP A 43 -3.40 15.70 9.11
CA ASP A 43 -3.12 14.83 7.97
C ASP A 43 -2.19 13.63 8.27
N PHE A 44 -1.86 13.37 9.54
CA PHE A 44 -1.35 12.06 9.95
C PHE A 44 -2.47 11.04 10.14
N GLY A 45 -3.70 11.50 10.39
CA GLY A 45 -4.87 10.66 10.61
C GLY A 45 -5.55 10.18 9.34
N ALA A 46 -6.66 9.49 9.51
CA ALA A 46 -7.47 8.96 8.42
C ALA A 46 -8.30 10.03 7.72
N HIS A 47 -8.58 9.81 6.44
CA HIS A 47 -9.39 10.65 5.55
C HIS A 47 -10.60 9.84 5.04
N PRO A 48 -11.61 9.59 5.88
CA PRO A 48 -12.72 8.66 5.57
C PRO A 48 -13.58 9.11 4.41
N GLU A 49 -13.51 10.39 4.03
CA GLU A 49 -14.18 10.98 2.88
C GLU A 49 -13.61 10.50 1.53
N THR A 50 -12.39 9.98 1.50
CA THR A 50 -11.75 9.46 0.28
C THR A 50 -12.01 7.97 0.09
N ARG A 51 -11.85 7.48 -1.13
CA ARG A 51 -12.10 6.07 -1.47
C ARG A 51 -11.09 5.14 -0.83
N THR A 52 -9.80 5.44 -0.95
CA THR A 52 -8.71 4.56 -0.52
C THR A 52 -7.61 5.33 0.18
N GLU A 53 -6.95 4.66 1.12
CA GLU A 53 -5.89 5.23 1.94
C GLU A 53 -5.00 4.12 2.48
N TRP A 54 -3.70 4.38 2.61
CA TRP A 54 -2.78 3.43 3.23
C TRP A 54 -1.68 4.10 4.03
N TRP A 55 -1.30 3.42 5.10
CA TRP A 55 -0.12 3.66 5.92
C TRP A 55 0.82 2.49 5.68
N TYR A 56 1.90 2.74 4.98
CA TYR A 56 2.83 1.72 4.50
C TYR A 56 4.18 1.92 5.16
N VAL A 57 4.67 0.91 5.88
CA VAL A 57 5.99 0.91 6.52
C VAL A 57 6.79 -0.25 5.99
N THR A 58 7.92 0.05 5.39
CA THR A 58 8.87 -0.96 4.92
C THR A 58 10.29 -0.64 5.36
N GLY A 59 11.12 -1.65 5.43
CA GLY A 59 12.50 -1.43 5.83
C GLY A 59 13.27 -2.72 6.05
N TRP A 60 14.40 -2.57 6.71
CA TRP A 60 15.24 -3.69 7.07
C TRP A 60 15.57 -3.69 8.57
N LEU A 61 15.80 -4.89 9.08
CA LEU A 61 16.13 -5.17 10.49
C LEU A 61 17.41 -6.01 10.55
N GLN A 62 18.22 -5.79 11.56
CA GLN A 62 19.35 -6.64 11.92
C GLN A 62 19.29 -6.95 13.43
N ALA A 63 19.56 -8.20 13.80
CA ALA A 63 19.70 -8.60 15.19
C ALA A 63 21.16 -8.45 15.68
N GLU A 64 22.11 -8.64 14.77
CA GLU A 64 23.55 -8.54 14.98
C GLU A 64 24.16 -7.75 13.84
N ALA A 65 25.26 -7.02 14.09
CA ALA A 65 25.84 -6.08 13.13
C ALA A 65 26.23 -6.70 11.80
N ASP A 66 26.73 -7.94 11.82
CA ASP A 66 27.22 -8.63 10.61
C ASP A 66 26.21 -9.63 10.02
N ALA A 67 25.01 -9.72 10.60
CA ALA A 67 23.99 -10.60 10.09
C ALA A 67 23.38 -10.05 8.79
N ALA A 68 23.00 -10.95 7.86
CA ALA A 68 22.22 -10.56 6.71
C ALA A 68 20.92 -9.86 7.16
N PRO A 69 20.50 -8.78 6.50
CA PRO A 69 19.31 -8.06 6.89
C PRO A 69 18.06 -8.91 6.69
N LEU A 70 17.06 -8.65 7.51
CA LEU A 70 15.69 -9.12 7.34
C LEU A 70 14.86 -7.96 6.78
N GLY A 71 14.19 -8.16 5.65
CA GLY A 71 13.20 -7.21 5.14
C GLY A 71 11.92 -7.30 5.95
N PHE A 72 11.22 -6.19 6.12
CA PHE A 72 9.88 -6.20 6.68
C PHE A 72 8.96 -5.20 6.00
N GLN A 73 7.68 -5.53 6.00
CA GLN A 73 6.59 -4.64 5.61
C GLN A 73 5.47 -4.75 6.64
N VAL A 74 4.87 -3.62 6.97
CA VAL A 74 3.61 -3.53 7.70
C VAL A 74 2.78 -2.45 7.02
N THR A 75 1.69 -2.85 6.36
CA THR A 75 0.82 -1.91 5.67
C THR A 75 -0.60 -2.05 6.19
N PHE A 76 -1.19 -0.92 6.57
CA PHE A 76 -2.60 -0.82 6.85
C PHE A 76 -3.28 -0.04 5.73
N PHE A 77 -4.44 -0.51 5.33
CA PHE A 77 -5.27 0.09 4.29
C PHE A 77 -6.66 0.39 4.86
N ARG A 78 -7.23 1.47 4.39
CA ARG A 78 -8.63 1.81 4.54
C ARG A 78 -9.28 1.93 3.17
N SER A 79 -10.47 1.40 2.99
CA SER A 79 -11.23 1.56 1.77
C SER A 79 -12.70 1.85 2.10
N ALA A 80 -13.25 2.91 1.51
CA ALA A 80 -14.67 3.18 1.54
C ALA A 80 -15.38 2.22 0.58
N THR A 81 -16.46 1.58 1.05
CA THR A 81 -17.20 0.61 0.23
C THR A 81 -18.06 1.25 -0.84
N GLY A 82 -18.33 2.56 -0.75
CA GLY A 82 -19.26 3.27 -1.62
C GLY A 82 -20.74 2.93 -1.35
N LEU A 83 -21.03 2.07 -0.37
CA LEU A 83 -22.39 1.76 0.00
C LEU A 83 -23.05 2.98 0.66
N ALA A 84 -24.30 3.27 0.28
CA ALA A 84 -25.08 4.31 0.92
C ALA A 84 -25.17 4.10 2.43
N ALA A 85 -25.23 5.20 3.19
CA ALA A 85 -25.34 5.14 4.63
C ALA A 85 -26.54 4.26 5.02
N SER A 86 -26.24 3.11 5.60
CA SER A 86 -27.26 2.21 6.13
C SER A 86 -27.65 2.66 7.53
N PRO A 87 -28.96 2.68 7.90
CA PRO A 87 -29.38 2.90 9.27
C PRO A 87 -28.92 1.77 10.20
N SER A 88 -28.46 0.65 9.63
CA SER A 88 -27.92 -0.46 10.39
C SER A 88 -26.47 -0.20 10.81
N ARG A 89 -26.20 -0.25 12.11
CA ARG A 89 -24.83 -0.26 12.66
C ARG A 89 -23.97 -1.43 12.11
N PHE A 90 -24.59 -2.40 11.45
CA PHE A 90 -23.91 -3.51 10.80
C PHE A 90 -23.52 -3.23 9.35
N GLY A 91 -23.91 -2.10 8.76
CA GLY A 91 -23.48 -1.69 7.43
C GLY A 91 -21.96 -1.50 7.38
N ALA A 92 -21.30 -2.12 6.40
CA ALA A 92 -19.86 -1.99 6.19
C ALA A 92 -19.60 -0.77 5.31
N GLN A 93 -19.39 0.41 5.89
CA GLN A 93 -19.07 1.63 5.13
C GLN A 93 -17.58 1.76 4.85
N GLN A 94 -16.76 1.32 5.81
CA GLN A 94 -15.31 1.32 5.71
C GLN A 94 -14.78 -0.10 5.96
N LEU A 95 -13.80 -0.50 5.16
CA LEU A 95 -13.01 -1.70 5.37
C LEU A 95 -11.61 -1.27 5.81
N VAL A 96 -11.05 -2.00 6.77
CA VAL A 96 -9.63 -1.91 7.13
C VAL A 96 -9.01 -3.27 6.84
N PHE A 97 -7.92 -3.28 6.12
CA PHE A 97 -7.13 -4.48 5.89
C PHE A 97 -5.65 -4.20 6.08
N ALA A 98 -4.88 -5.23 6.34
CA ALA A 98 -3.46 -5.08 6.61
C ALA A 98 -2.66 -6.27 6.08
N HIS A 99 -1.45 -5.96 5.64
CA HIS A 99 -0.45 -6.95 5.24
C HIS A 99 0.77 -6.82 6.15
N ALA A 100 1.34 -7.94 6.51
CA ALA A 100 2.60 -8.02 7.23
C ALA A 100 3.53 -9.02 6.56
N VAL A 101 4.78 -8.64 6.39
CA VAL A 101 5.79 -9.42 5.67
C VAL A 101 7.09 -9.46 6.46
N LEU A 102 7.74 -10.60 6.43
CA LEU A 102 9.13 -10.82 6.84
C LEU A 102 9.91 -11.49 5.71
N GLY A 103 10.91 -10.82 5.17
CA GLY A 103 11.83 -11.32 4.16
C GLY A 103 13.15 -11.76 4.80
N ASP A 104 13.43 -13.04 4.81
CA ASP A 104 14.72 -13.61 5.23
C ASP A 104 15.67 -13.66 4.04
N VAL A 105 16.61 -12.72 3.98
CA VAL A 105 17.58 -12.61 2.87
C VAL A 105 18.54 -13.79 2.87
N ALA A 106 19.00 -14.25 4.03
CA ALA A 106 19.92 -15.40 4.13
C ALA A 106 19.23 -16.69 3.71
N GLY A 107 18.00 -16.92 4.16
CA GLY A 107 17.20 -18.09 3.80
C GLY A 107 16.49 -17.96 2.45
N LYS A 108 16.55 -16.80 1.79
CA LYS A 108 15.82 -16.47 0.54
C LYS A 108 14.34 -16.82 0.63
N ARG A 109 13.74 -16.52 1.75
CA ARG A 109 12.36 -16.88 2.06
C ARG A 109 11.57 -15.68 2.53
N GLN A 110 10.39 -15.48 1.94
CA GLN A 110 9.41 -14.51 2.40
C GLN A 110 8.27 -15.21 3.14
N ARG A 111 7.88 -14.62 4.27
CA ARG A 111 6.70 -15.01 5.04
C ARG A 111 5.76 -13.83 5.05
N HIS A 112 4.48 -14.05 4.96
CA HIS A 112 3.49 -12.99 5.03
C HIS A 112 2.22 -13.46 5.73
N ASP A 113 1.44 -12.50 6.18
CA ASP A 113 0.11 -12.68 6.71
C ASP A 113 -0.75 -11.47 6.34
N GLN A 114 -2.07 -11.65 6.32
CA GLN A 114 -3.01 -10.61 5.94
C GLN A 114 -4.29 -10.71 6.76
N ARG A 115 -4.90 -9.56 7.01
CA ARG A 115 -6.17 -9.48 7.73
C ARG A 115 -7.07 -8.47 7.05
N ILE A 116 -8.38 -8.69 7.15
CA ILE A 116 -9.40 -7.75 6.71
C ILE A 116 -10.59 -7.79 7.67
N ALA A 117 -11.14 -6.61 7.96
CA ALA A 117 -12.40 -6.47 8.68
C ALA A 117 -13.11 -5.18 8.26
N ARG A 118 -14.43 -5.15 8.44
CA ARG A 118 -15.17 -3.90 8.43
C ARG A 118 -14.80 -3.07 9.66
N ALA A 119 -14.77 -1.75 9.51
CA ALA A 119 -14.54 -0.84 10.63
C ALA A 119 -15.69 -0.92 11.67
N GLY A 120 -15.33 -0.66 12.92
CA GLY A 120 -16.25 -0.64 14.04
C GLY A 120 -16.15 -1.84 14.99
N PHE A 121 -16.95 -1.82 16.03
CA PHE A 121 -17.09 -2.87 17.08
C PHE A 121 -15.79 -3.15 17.86
N GLY A 122 -14.83 -2.24 17.85
CA GLY A 122 -13.51 -2.47 18.45
C GLY A 122 -12.63 -3.48 17.71
N ILE A 123 -13.06 -3.92 16.50
CA ILE A 123 -12.33 -4.92 15.70
C ILE A 123 -11.38 -4.23 14.72
N ALA A 124 -11.84 -3.18 14.07
CA ALA A 124 -11.03 -2.39 13.13
C ALA A 124 -11.41 -0.92 13.22
N ASP A 125 -10.42 -0.05 13.14
CA ASP A 125 -10.59 1.40 13.24
C ASP A 125 -9.42 2.13 12.61
N SER A 126 -9.69 3.34 12.08
CA SER A 126 -8.68 4.29 11.63
C SER A 126 -9.10 5.69 12.10
N ALA A 127 -8.35 6.26 13.03
CA ALA A 127 -8.72 7.53 13.63
C ALA A 127 -8.34 8.71 12.73
N GLU A 128 -9.23 9.71 12.69
CA GLU A 128 -8.92 11.03 12.15
C GLU A 128 -7.98 11.79 13.10
N GLY A 129 -7.26 12.79 12.58
CA GLY A 129 -6.47 13.75 13.35
C GLY A 129 -5.06 13.29 13.73
N ASP A 130 -4.79 12.01 13.87
CA ASP A 130 -3.43 11.43 13.99
C ASP A 130 -3.42 9.94 13.64
N THR A 131 -2.24 9.40 13.31
CA THR A 131 -2.12 7.98 12.96
C THR A 131 -2.47 7.08 14.14
N ARG A 132 -3.60 6.43 14.05
CA ARG A 132 -4.02 5.35 14.94
C ARG A 132 -4.90 4.40 14.15
N VAL A 133 -4.29 3.34 13.63
CA VAL A 133 -4.98 2.29 12.89
C VAL A 133 -4.94 1.00 13.70
N LEU A 134 -6.09 0.35 13.79
CA LEU A 134 -6.28 -0.90 14.53
C LEU A 134 -6.95 -1.93 13.64
N LEU A 135 -6.45 -3.16 13.65
CA LEU A 135 -7.11 -4.32 13.05
C LEU A 135 -6.92 -5.54 13.94
N ARG A 136 -7.91 -5.84 14.80
CA ARG A 136 -7.81 -6.80 15.90
C ARG A 136 -6.69 -6.43 16.88
N ASP A 137 -5.65 -7.25 16.98
CA ASP A 137 -4.45 -7.02 17.80
C ASP A 137 -3.27 -6.40 17.02
N TRP A 138 -3.41 -6.21 15.71
CA TRP A 138 -2.46 -5.45 14.90
C TRP A 138 -2.75 -3.96 14.97
N PHE A 139 -1.73 -3.15 15.13
CA PHE A 139 -1.90 -1.69 15.15
C PHE A 139 -0.70 -0.95 14.60
N LEU A 140 -0.94 0.29 14.20
CA LEU A 140 0.05 1.33 13.94
C LEU A 140 -0.41 2.60 14.65
N ARG A 141 0.46 3.22 15.45
CA ARG A 141 0.18 4.44 16.21
C ARG A 141 1.33 5.40 16.07
N ARG A 142 0.98 6.69 16.05
CA ARG A 142 1.94 7.78 16.06
C ARG A 142 1.85 8.55 17.38
N GLU A 143 2.98 9.10 17.82
CA GLU A 143 3.13 9.98 18.98
C GLU A 143 4.16 11.07 18.66
N GLY A 144 4.20 12.12 19.47
CA GLY A 144 5.15 13.21 19.34
C GLY A 144 4.62 14.40 18.53
N SER A 145 5.46 15.43 18.42
CA SER A 145 5.14 16.60 17.61
C SER A 145 5.20 16.28 16.12
N ALA A 146 4.70 17.19 15.27
CA ALA A 146 4.75 17.01 13.81
C ALA A 146 6.19 16.90 13.27
N GLY A 147 7.15 17.57 13.90
CA GLY A 147 8.57 17.53 13.50
C GLY A 147 9.38 16.39 14.16
N ALA A 148 8.79 15.63 15.12
CA ALA A 148 9.44 14.56 15.85
C ALA A 148 8.49 13.37 16.02
N SER A 149 8.04 12.83 14.92
CA SER A 149 7.15 11.67 14.88
C SER A 149 7.83 10.42 15.39
N ARG A 150 7.12 9.69 16.24
CA ARG A 150 7.46 8.33 16.64
C ARG A 150 6.27 7.42 16.36
N TYR A 151 6.48 6.40 15.57
CA TYR A 151 5.49 5.39 15.30
C TYR A 151 5.78 4.13 16.09
N THR A 152 4.75 3.41 16.49
CA THR A 152 4.84 2.08 17.06
C THR A 152 3.88 1.15 16.34
N THR A 153 4.32 -0.08 16.10
CA THR A 153 3.48 -1.13 15.50
C THR A 153 3.63 -2.42 16.26
N ARG A 154 2.54 -3.16 16.30
CA ARG A 154 2.52 -4.55 16.72
C ARG A 154 1.79 -5.37 15.68
N VAL A 155 2.42 -6.45 15.27
CA VAL A 155 1.88 -7.45 14.35
C VAL A 155 2.28 -8.82 14.87
N ALA A 156 1.33 -9.74 14.95
CA ALA A 156 1.58 -11.14 15.22
C ALA A 156 0.91 -11.98 14.14
N SER A 157 1.70 -12.70 13.36
CA SER A 157 1.17 -13.57 12.31
C SER A 157 0.61 -14.85 12.91
N ASP A 158 -0.58 -15.23 12.48
CA ASP A 158 -1.25 -16.46 12.91
C ASP A 158 -0.65 -17.70 12.21
N SER A 159 -0.11 -17.53 11.00
CA SER A 159 0.35 -18.64 10.16
C SER A 159 1.82 -18.56 9.72
N GLY A 160 2.40 -17.35 9.70
CA GLY A 160 3.75 -17.11 9.18
C GLY A 160 4.88 -17.41 10.16
N GLY A 161 4.58 -17.64 11.45
CA GLY A 161 5.58 -17.93 12.49
C GLY A 161 6.45 -16.71 12.83
N PHE A 162 5.95 -15.49 12.66
CA PHE A 162 6.66 -14.26 13.03
C PHE A 162 5.77 -13.26 13.75
N ALA A 163 6.38 -12.40 14.57
CA ALA A 163 5.72 -11.25 15.16
C ALA A 163 6.69 -10.07 15.27
N PHE A 164 6.17 -8.85 15.12
CA PHE A 164 6.91 -7.60 15.30
C PHE A 164 6.33 -6.78 16.45
N GLU A 165 7.21 -6.20 17.24
CA GLU A 165 6.93 -5.06 18.10
C GLU A 165 8.02 -4.01 17.80
N LEU A 166 7.71 -3.06 16.91
CA LEU A 166 8.69 -2.13 16.36
C LEU A 166 8.31 -0.68 16.70
N SER A 167 9.35 0.14 16.89
CA SER A 167 9.29 1.60 17.00
C SER A 167 10.08 2.23 15.86
N PHE A 168 9.52 3.30 15.29
CA PHE A 168 10.10 4.06 14.19
C PHE A 168 10.21 5.52 14.61
N GLU A 169 11.40 6.06 14.66
CA GLU A 169 11.65 7.45 15.04
C GLU A 169 12.05 8.27 13.81
N ALA A 170 11.34 9.36 13.57
CA ALA A 170 11.69 10.30 12.52
C ALA A 170 13.05 10.95 12.79
N THR A 171 13.95 10.82 11.83
CA THR A 171 15.28 11.47 11.86
C THR A 171 15.36 12.68 10.93
N GLN A 172 14.33 12.86 10.10
CA GLN A 172 14.22 13.91 9.11
C GLN A 172 12.77 14.45 9.08
N PRO A 173 12.53 15.67 8.59
CA PRO A 173 11.19 16.18 8.38
C PRO A 173 10.38 15.33 7.40
N VAL A 174 9.06 15.47 7.45
CA VAL A 174 8.16 14.90 6.43
C VAL A 174 8.62 15.28 5.03
N LEU A 175 8.59 14.34 4.10
CA LEU A 175 8.87 14.53 2.68
C LEU A 175 7.54 14.57 1.93
N LEU A 176 7.14 15.75 1.50
CA LEU A 176 5.92 15.92 0.71
C LEU A 176 6.19 15.47 -0.74
N GLN A 177 5.38 14.54 -1.23
CA GLN A 177 5.54 13.99 -2.58
C GLN A 177 4.83 14.86 -3.63
N GLY A 178 5.43 14.99 -4.79
CA GLY A 178 4.91 15.84 -5.85
C GLY A 178 4.89 17.32 -5.47
N GLU A 179 3.84 18.04 -5.85
CA GLU A 179 3.69 19.46 -5.54
C GLU A 179 3.08 19.63 -4.15
N ALA A 180 3.91 19.87 -3.13
CA ALA A 180 3.50 20.07 -1.73
C ALA A 180 2.54 18.99 -1.20
N GLY A 181 2.78 17.70 -1.56
CA GLY A 181 1.92 16.58 -1.19
C GLY A 181 0.80 16.28 -2.19
N TRP A 182 0.69 17.03 -3.27
CA TRP A 182 -0.18 16.70 -4.41
C TRP A 182 0.60 15.88 -5.43
N SER A 183 0.44 14.56 -5.38
CA SER A 183 1.20 13.60 -6.18
C SER A 183 0.38 13.14 -7.38
N ARG A 184 0.79 13.57 -8.58
CA ARG A 184 0.16 13.16 -9.83
C ARG A 184 0.42 11.68 -10.10
N LYS A 185 -0.62 10.99 -10.58
CA LYS A 185 -0.59 9.58 -10.98
C LYS A 185 -0.87 9.38 -12.48
N GLY A 186 -1.26 10.46 -13.13
CA GLY A 186 -1.55 10.46 -14.56
C GLY A 186 -1.67 11.87 -15.13
N PRO A 187 -1.94 11.99 -16.45
CA PRO A 187 -2.04 13.27 -17.13
C PRO A 187 -3.31 14.07 -16.78
N LYS A 188 -4.39 13.40 -16.36
CA LYS A 188 -5.65 14.07 -16.03
C LYS A 188 -5.57 14.73 -14.65
N PRO A 189 -6.20 15.91 -14.43
CA PRO A 189 -6.11 16.65 -13.17
C PRO A 189 -6.53 15.87 -11.93
N HIS A 190 -7.54 15.02 -12.02
CA HIS A 190 -8.06 14.19 -10.92
C HIS A 190 -7.25 12.93 -10.67
N GLU A 191 -6.33 12.55 -11.57
CA GLU A 191 -5.45 11.41 -11.38
C GLU A 191 -4.28 11.78 -10.47
N ALA A 192 -4.58 11.97 -9.20
CA ALA A 192 -3.62 12.36 -8.18
C ALA A 192 -4.06 11.85 -6.80
N SER A 193 -3.13 11.85 -5.88
CA SER A 193 -3.34 11.53 -4.47
C SER A 193 -2.76 12.62 -3.59
N ARG A 194 -3.13 12.60 -2.32
CA ARG A 194 -2.40 13.23 -1.23
C ARG A 194 -1.37 12.25 -0.73
N TYR A 195 -0.12 12.66 -0.67
CA TYR A 195 0.97 11.74 -0.39
C TYR A 195 2.14 12.43 0.30
N TYR A 196 2.55 11.87 1.42
CA TYR A 196 3.80 12.21 2.07
C TYR A 196 4.55 10.96 2.51
N SER A 197 5.86 11.09 2.63
CA SER A 197 6.76 10.04 3.12
C SER A 197 7.51 10.50 4.37
N GLN A 198 7.97 9.56 5.17
CA GLN A 198 9.00 9.75 6.17
C GLN A 198 10.12 8.72 5.94
N PRO A 199 11.14 9.10 5.17
CA PRO A 199 12.29 8.25 4.94
C PRO A 199 13.23 8.25 6.16
N GLN A 200 14.23 7.36 6.15
CA GLN A 200 15.31 7.31 7.13
C GLN A 200 14.83 7.14 8.58
N LEU A 201 13.67 6.51 8.80
CA LEU A 201 13.17 6.23 10.14
C LEU A 201 14.12 5.29 10.88
N ARG A 202 14.67 5.72 12.03
CA ARG A 202 15.42 4.84 12.90
C ARG A 202 14.49 3.82 13.52
N THR A 203 14.78 2.56 13.29
CA THR A 203 13.93 1.44 13.69
C THR A 203 14.57 0.64 14.78
N SER A 204 13.80 0.30 15.82
CA SER A 204 14.22 -0.61 16.89
C SER A 204 13.02 -1.38 17.43
N GLY A 205 13.29 -2.50 18.10
CA GLY A 205 12.23 -3.26 18.73
C GLY A 205 12.56 -4.73 18.90
N ARG A 206 11.53 -5.55 18.83
CA ARG A 206 11.61 -7.00 18.98
C ARG A 206 10.99 -7.70 17.77
N LEU A 207 11.72 -8.66 17.25
CA LEU A 207 11.25 -9.64 16.27
C LEU A 207 11.16 -11.00 16.95
N THR A 208 10.02 -11.67 16.85
CA THR A 208 9.89 -13.09 17.14
C THR A 208 9.83 -13.85 15.84
N LEU A 209 10.67 -14.87 15.67
CA LEU A 209 10.72 -15.73 14.51
C LEU A 209 10.83 -17.19 14.96
N ASP A 210 9.88 -18.03 14.54
CA ASP A 210 9.77 -19.43 14.93
C ASP A 210 9.88 -19.63 16.47
N GLY A 211 9.16 -18.77 17.22
CA GLY A 211 9.11 -18.77 18.69
C GLY A 211 10.33 -18.16 19.39
N ARG A 212 11.35 -17.72 18.65
CA ARG A 212 12.55 -17.09 19.22
C ARG A 212 12.48 -15.57 19.09
N ALA A 213 12.42 -14.90 20.24
CA ALA A 213 12.44 -13.45 20.29
C ALA A 213 13.87 -12.92 20.30
N ARG A 214 14.12 -11.84 19.55
CA ARG A 214 15.41 -11.14 19.52
C ARG A 214 15.20 -9.63 19.42
N ALA A 215 16.08 -8.85 20.00
CA ALA A 215 16.13 -7.41 19.78
C ALA A 215 16.63 -7.15 18.36
N VAL A 216 16.07 -6.14 17.73
CA VAL A 216 16.44 -5.76 16.36
C VAL A 216 16.54 -4.25 16.24
N GLN A 217 17.37 -3.80 15.30
CA GLN A 217 17.49 -2.42 14.90
C GLN A 217 17.60 -2.32 13.37
N GLY A 218 17.32 -1.15 12.80
CA GLY A 218 17.40 -0.98 11.37
C GLY A 218 16.92 0.39 10.91
N ARG A 219 16.47 0.46 9.67
CA ARG A 219 15.86 1.65 9.08
C ARG A 219 14.57 1.30 8.36
N ALA A 220 13.65 2.26 8.35
CA ALA A 220 12.39 2.14 7.65
C ALA A 220 12.12 3.35 6.76
N TRP A 221 11.23 3.14 5.84
CA TRP A 221 10.50 4.09 5.02
C TRP A 221 9.04 4.02 5.41
N PHE A 222 8.38 5.18 5.52
CA PHE A 222 6.95 5.26 5.76
C PHE A 222 6.30 6.10 4.68
N ASP A 223 5.17 5.62 4.17
CA ASP A 223 4.27 6.35 3.28
C ASP A 223 2.88 6.43 3.88
N HIS A 224 2.27 7.60 3.74
CA HIS A 224 0.85 7.79 3.93
C HIS A 224 0.27 8.46 2.70
N GLU A 225 -0.69 7.79 2.10
CA GLU A 225 -1.27 8.24 0.84
C GLU A 225 -2.76 7.95 0.81
N TRP A 226 -3.56 8.92 0.30
CA TRP A 226 -5.00 8.79 0.14
C TRP A 226 -5.50 9.42 -1.14
N SER A 227 -6.55 8.80 -1.72
CA SER A 227 -7.12 9.22 -2.99
C SER A 227 -8.52 8.65 -3.22
N ASP A 228 -9.21 9.17 -4.23
CA ASP A 228 -10.48 8.62 -4.70
C ASP A 228 -10.28 7.42 -5.65
N HIS A 229 -9.10 7.27 -6.21
CA HIS A 229 -8.74 6.19 -7.12
C HIS A 229 -7.32 5.69 -6.81
N ALA A 230 -7.20 4.42 -6.48
CA ALA A 230 -5.88 3.82 -6.26
C ALA A 230 -5.03 3.78 -7.55
N LEU A 231 -5.68 3.69 -8.70
CA LEU A 231 -5.02 3.53 -9.99
C LEU A 231 -5.85 4.22 -11.10
N PRO A 232 -5.23 5.01 -12.00
CA PRO A 232 -5.88 5.53 -13.20
C PRO A 232 -6.46 4.41 -14.08
N ASP A 233 -7.55 4.73 -14.81
CA ASP A 233 -8.25 3.73 -15.64
C ASP A 233 -7.36 3.09 -16.70
N ASP A 234 -6.48 3.87 -17.31
CA ASP A 234 -5.56 3.43 -18.36
C ASP A 234 -4.30 2.71 -17.83
N ALA A 235 -4.16 2.59 -16.50
CA ALA A 235 -3.07 1.87 -15.86
C ALA A 235 -3.53 0.50 -15.31
N VAL A 236 -2.63 -0.46 -15.25
CA VAL A 236 -2.90 -1.80 -14.68
C VAL A 236 -2.19 -2.05 -13.36
N GLY A 237 -1.20 -1.21 -13.03
CA GLY A 237 -0.39 -1.28 -11.82
C GLY A 237 0.76 -0.29 -11.87
N TRP A 238 1.65 -0.39 -10.91
CA TRP A 238 2.83 0.46 -10.80
C TRP A 238 4.09 -0.33 -10.49
N ASP A 239 5.23 0.31 -10.74
CA ASP A 239 6.54 -0.05 -10.22
C ASP A 239 7.02 1.13 -9.37
N TRP A 240 7.30 0.89 -8.09
CA TRP A 240 7.67 1.89 -7.11
C TRP A 240 8.95 1.49 -6.38
N ILE A 241 9.76 2.47 -6.04
CA ILE A 241 10.90 2.31 -5.14
C ILE A 241 10.91 3.38 -4.07
N GLY A 242 11.24 3.00 -2.83
CA GLY A 242 11.56 3.89 -1.72
C GLY A 242 12.88 3.47 -1.11
N MET A 243 13.93 4.28 -1.29
CA MET A 243 15.30 3.93 -0.95
C MET A 243 15.86 4.88 0.11
N ASN A 244 16.37 4.30 1.19
CA ASN A 244 17.14 4.99 2.22
C ASN A 244 18.63 4.83 1.89
N LEU A 245 19.31 5.91 1.54
CA LEU A 245 20.73 5.87 1.18
C LEU A 245 21.61 5.98 2.43
N ASP A 246 22.80 5.42 2.36
CA ASP A 246 23.71 5.32 3.51
C ASP A 246 24.29 6.69 3.92
N ASP A 247 24.28 7.65 3.01
CA ASP A 247 24.67 9.06 3.28
C ASP A 247 23.57 9.90 3.92
N GLY A 248 22.38 9.31 4.16
CA GLY A 248 21.23 9.99 4.74
C GLY A 248 20.28 10.58 3.69
N SER A 249 20.61 10.53 2.40
CA SER A 249 19.67 10.91 1.35
C SER A 249 18.54 9.89 1.20
N ALA A 250 17.49 10.28 0.48
CA ALA A 250 16.32 9.45 0.23
C ALA A 250 15.84 9.62 -1.21
N LEU A 251 15.54 8.52 -1.87
CA LEU A 251 15.02 8.49 -3.25
C LEU A 251 13.70 7.74 -3.30
N MET A 252 12.67 8.38 -3.82
CA MET A 252 11.44 7.72 -4.26
C MET A 252 11.29 7.88 -5.76
N ALA A 253 10.92 6.83 -6.45
CA ALA A 253 10.51 6.90 -7.84
C ALA A 253 9.36 5.93 -8.11
N VAL A 254 8.44 6.33 -8.97
CA VAL A 254 7.28 5.53 -9.35
C VAL A 254 6.95 5.70 -10.82
N ARG A 255 6.48 4.64 -11.45
CA ARG A 255 5.79 4.71 -12.73
C ARG A 255 4.49 3.95 -12.68
N GLN A 256 3.43 4.55 -13.17
CA GLN A 256 2.18 3.88 -13.50
C GLN A 256 2.34 3.20 -14.85
N ARG A 257 1.84 1.99 -15.01
CA ARG A 257 2.11 1.14 -16.17
C ARG A 257 0.84 0.73 -16.89
N ARG A 258 0.83 0.84 -18.22
CA ARG A 258 -0.22 0.29 -19.08
C ARG A 258 -0.10 -1.23 -19.22
N ALA A 259 -1.13 -1.86 -19.77
CA ALA A 259 -1.20 -3.30 -19.98
C ALA A 259 -0.08 -3.83 -20.90
N ASP A 260 0.38 -3.04 -21.86
CA ASP A 260 1.49 -3.35 -22.76
C ASP A 260 2.88 -3.15 -22.12
N GLY A 261 2.92 -2.72 -20.86
CA GLY A 261 4.16 -2.47 -20.12
C GLY A 261 4.75 -1.08 -20.32
N THR A 262 4.16 -0.25 -21.19
CA THR A 262 4.62 1.13 -21.40
C THR A 262 4.26 2.01 -20.18
N PRO A 263 5.04 3.07 -19.89
CA PRO A 263 4.70 4.00 -18.81
C PRO A 263 3.44 4.80 -19.17
N TYR A 264 2.49 4.87 -18.23
CA TYR A 264 1.37 5.78 -18.28
C TYR A 264 1.75 7.15 -17.71
N TYR A 265 2.40 7.13 -16.56
CA TYR A 265 2.92 8.29 -15.86
C TYR A 265 4.14 7.88 -15.04
N ALA A 266 5.05 8.79 -14.80
CA ALA A 266 6.19 8.55 -13.91
C ALA A 266 6.54 9.84 -13.16
N GLY A 267 7.09 9.68 -11.96
CA GLY A 267 7.51 10.78 -11.11
C GLY A 267 8.31 10.28 -9.93
N GLY A 268 8.67 11.18 -9.05
CA GLY A 268 9.43 10.84 -7.85
C GLY A 268 9.98 12.03 -7.11
N SER A 269 10.83 11.77 -6.15
CA SER A 269 11.51 12.79 -5.36
C SER A 269 12.88 12.30 -4.87
N PHE A 270 13.78 13.23 -4.70
CA PHE A 270 15.07 13.03 -4.05
C PHE A 270 15.26 14.06 -2.95
N ARG A 271 15.63 13.59 -1.77
CA ARG A 271 16.11 14.44 -0.68
C ARG A 271 17.61 14.24 -0.52
N ALA A 272 18.36 15.31 -0.67
CA ALA A 272 19.80 15.31 -0.42
C ALA A 272 20.12 15.16 1.09
N PRO A 273 21.34 14.78 1.48
CA PRO A 273 21.75 14.68 2.89
C PRO A 273 21.56 15.98 3.65
N GLY A 274 21.69 17.13 3.00
CA GLY A 274 21.47 18.47 3.55
C GLY A 274 20.00 18.88 3.70
N GLY A 275 19.06 18.02 3.29
CA GLY A 275 17.62 18.25 3.40
C GLY A 275 16.97 18.92 2.17
N GLU A 276 17.74 19.34 1.16
CA GLU A 276 17.19 19.85 -0.09
C GLU A 276 16.36 18.79 -0.79
N VAL A 277 15.16 19.16 -1.22
CA VAL A 277 14.21 18.27 -1.90
C VAL A 277 14.04 18.69 -3.35
N ARG A 278 14.19 17.73 -4.26
CA ARG A 278 13.87 17.85 -5.66
C ARG A 278 12.77 16.88 -6.05
N ASN A 279 11.66 17.37 -6.55
CA ASN A 279 10.59 16.56 -7.13
C ASN A 279 10.85 16.35 -8.63
N PHE A 280 10.46 15.19 -9.14
CA PHE A 280 10.61 14.80 -10.53
C PHE A 280 9.24 14.70 -11.17
N GLY A 281 9.10 15.28 -12.34
CA GLY A 281 7.87 15.28 -13.12
C GLY A 281 7.85 14.22 -14.24
N PRO A 282 6.79 14.28 -15.05
CA PRO A 282 6.67 13.42 -16.22
C PRO A 282 7.84 13.57 -17.18
N GLY A 283 8.37 12.43 -17.66
CA GLY A 283 9.50 12.40 -18.58
C GLY A 283 10.89 12.50 -17.92
N GLU A 284 10.97 12.82 -16.63
CA GLU A 284 12.23 12.90 -15.90
C GLU A 284 12.64 11.59 -15.22
N VAL A 285 11.71 10.63 -15.08
CA VAL A 285 11.94 9.33 -14.45
C VAL A 285 11.75 8.22 -15.47
N ARG A 286 12.75 7.34 -15.58
CA ARG A 286 12.71 6.21 -16.49
C ARG A 286 13.09 4.92 -15.75
N PHE A 287 12.25 3.91 -15.88
CA PHE A 287 12.49 2.55 -15.41
C PHE A 287 12.76 1.65 -16.59
N VAL A 288 13.92 1.00 -16.61
CA VAL A 288 14.31 0.02 -17.63
C VAL A 288 14.45 -1.34 -16.95
N PRO A 289 13.59 -2.32 -17.30
CA PRO A 289 13.64 -3.63 -16.67
C PRO A 289 14.90 -4.40 -17.08
N GLY A 290 15.53 -5.03 -16.09
CA GLY A 290 16.64 -5.95 -16.26
C GLY A 290 16.19 -7.40 -16.08
N ARG A 291 16.93 -8.13 -15.25
CA ARG A 291 16.69 -9.54 -14.94
C ARG A 291 15.27 -9.76 -14.39
N ARG A 292 14.64 -10.86 -14.81
CA ARG A 292 13.27 -11.21 -14.42
C ARG A 292 13.23 -12.51 -13.62
N TRP A 293 12.27 -12.60 -12.75
CA TRP A 293 11.90 -13.81 -12.02
C TRP A 293 10.44 -14.16 -12.31
N SER A 294 10.16 -15.44 -12.54
CA SER A 294 8.80 -15.93 -12.76
C SER A 294 8.30 -16.60 -11.49
N SER A 295 7.17 -16.12 -10.98
CA SER A 295 6.56 -16.72 -9.79
C SER A 295 6.03 -18.13 -10.09
N PRO A 296 6.35 -19.11 -9.26
CA PRO A 296 5.74 -20.45 -9.37
C PRO A 296 4.26 -20.42 -8.97
N LEU A 297 3.83 -19.43 -8.19
CA LEU A 297 2.47 -19.33 -7.65
C LEU A 297 1.52 -18.61 -8.61
N SER A 298 1.79 -17.35 -8.94
CA SER A 298 0.94 -16.54 -9.83
C SER A 298 1.24 -16.74 -11.31
N ARG A 299 2.42 -17.28 -11.64
CA ARG A 299 3.01 -17.36 -12.99
C ARG A 299 3.35 -16.00 -13.59
N ALA A 300 3.20 -14.91 -12.86
CA ALA A 300 3.64 -13.59 -13.28
C ALA A 300 5.16 -13.52 -13.37
N SER A 301 5.65 -12.68 -14.29
CA SER A 301 7.08 -12.45 -14.47
C SER A 301 7.43 -11.03 -14.03
N TYR A 302 8.18 -10.92 -12.94
CA TYR A 302 8.57 -9.66 -12.31
C TYR A 302 10.00 -9.28 -12.67
N PRO A 303 10.28 -8.05 -13.09
CA PRO A 303 11.65 -7.56 -13.18
C PRO A 303 12.22 -7.33 -11.78
N VAL A 304 13.11 -8.17 -11.34
CA VAL A 304 13.75 -8.10 -10.00
C VAL A 304 15.07 -7.33 -10.02
N GLU A 305 15.38 -6.73 -11.16
CA GLU A 305 16.46 -5.78 -11.36
C GLU A 305 15.99 -4.68 -12.32
N TRP A 306 16.35 -3.43 -12.02
CA TRP A 306 15.98 -2.26 -12.78
C TRP A 306 17.16 -1.30 -12.95
N ALA A 307 17.27 -0.67 -14.12
CA ALA A 307 17.96 0.61 -14.22
C ALA A 307 16.92 1.72 -14.04
N VAL A 308 17.20 2.65 -13.12
CA VAL A 308 16.32 3.78 -12.80
C VAL A 308 17.11 5.06 -13.06
N GLU A 309 16.62 5.85 -14.01
CA GLU A 309 17.20 7.13 -14.37
C GLU A 309 16.32 8.25 -13.83
N THR A 310 16.93 9.21 -13.14
CA THR A 310 16.26 10.38 -12.53
C THR A 310 17.16 11.60 -12.67
N PRO A 311 16.64 12.81 -12.44
CA PRO A 311 17.48 14.00 -12.37
C PRO A 311 18.52 14.00 -11.25
N ALA A 312 18.37 13.13 -10.23
CA ALA A 312 19.34 12.98 -9.15
C ALA A 312 20.49 12.00 -9.51
N GLY A 313 20.31 11.20 -10.55
CA GLY A 313 21.34 10.25 -11.00
C GLY A 313 20.76 9.03 -11.72
N ARG A 314 21.67 8.16 -12.12
CA ARG A 314 21.37 6.85 -12.69
C ARG A 314 21.71 5.77 -11.69
N TYR A 315 20.78 4.88 -11.48
CA TYR A 315 20.86 3.87 -10.44
C TYR A 315 20.52 2.50 -10.98
N ARG A 316 21.03 1.48 -10.31
CA ARG A 316 20.56 0.10 -10.45
C ARG A 316 19.88 -0.31 -9.16
N VAL A 317 18.66 -0.83 -9.26
CA VAL A 317 17.90 -1.44 -8.17
C VAL A 317 17.94 -2.94 -8.35
N ARG A 318 18.28 -3.70 -7.33
CA ARG A 318 18.33 -5.15 -7.36
C ARG A 318 17.71 -5.76 -6.12
N ALA A 319 16.76 -6.69 -6.30
CA ALA A 319 16.21 -7.47 -5.22
C ALA A 319 17.30 -8.29 -4.51
N LEU A 320 17.30 -8.32 -3.18
CA LEU A 320 18.26 -9.13 -2.42
C LEU A 320 17.98 -10.63 -2.55
N PHE A 321 16.76 -11.01 -2.86
CA PHE A 321 16.37 -12.33 -3.36
C PHE A 321 15.08 -12.21 -4.18
N ASP A 322 14.80 -13.17 -5.04
CA ASP A 322 13.79 -13.01 -6.07
C ASP A 322 12.36 -13.32 -5.60
N ALA A 323 12.18 -14.33 -4.75
CA ALA A 323 10.89 -14.86 -4.34
C ALA A 323 10.24 -13.99 -3.24
N GLN A 324 9.87 -12.75 -3.60
CA GLN A 324 9.25 -11.77 -2.69
C GLN A 324 7.82 -11.38 -3.16
N GLU A 325 7.12 -12.32 -3.79
CA GLU A 325 5.71 -12.14 -4.15
C GLU A 325 4.80 -12.39 -2.94
N LEU A 326 3.76 -11.56 -2.80
CA LEU A 326 2.69 -11.72 -1.82
C LEU A 326 1.42 -12.27 -2.48
N ASP A 327 0.84 -13.28 -1.85
CA ASP A 327 -0.52 -13.71 -2.12
C ASP A 327 -1.49 -12.91 -1.25
N SER A 328 -2.06 -11.85 -1.80
CA SER A 328 -3.02 -10.98 -1.12
C SER A 328 -4.48 -11.27 -1.52
N ARG A 329 -4.76 -12.44 -2.09
CA ARG A 329 -6.10 -12.80 -2.59
C ARG A 329 -7.17 -12.79 -1.51
N ALA A 330 -6.82 -13.05 -0.26
CA ALA A 330 -7.78 -13.04 0.85
C ALA A 330 -8.19 -11.62 1.31
N SER A 331 -7.48 -10.58 0.88
CA SER A 331 -7.77 -9.18 1.19
C SER A 331 -8.03 -8.33 -0.04
N THR A 332 -7.09 -8.25 -0.98
CA THR A 332 -7.16 -7.41 -2.19
C THR A 332 -7.52 -8.19 -3.46
N GLY A 333 -7.66 -9.50 -3.37
CA GLY A 333 -8.05 -10.36 -4.50
C GLY A 333 -6.95 -10.65 -5.52
N GLY A 334 -5.69 -10.30 -5.24
CA GLY A 334 -4.61 -10.40 -6.21
C GLY A 334 -3.26 -10.83 -5.65
N PHE A 335 -2.25 -10.63 -6.47
CA PHE A 335 -0.84 -10.81 -6.13
C PHE A 335 -0.08 -9.53 -6.43
N TYR A 336 0.95 -9.26 -5.65
CA TYR A 336 1.94 -8.23 -5.95
C TYR A 336 3.31 -8.67 -5.45
N TRP A 337 4.35 -8.10 -6.03
CA TRP A 337 5.72 -8.38 -5.62
C TRP A 337 6.25 -7.19 -4.82
N GLU A 338 6.81 -7.46 -3.67
CA GLU A 338 7.32 -6.43 -2.79
C GLU A 338 8.48 -6.94 -1.97
N GLY A 339 9.65 -6.29 -2.10
CA GLY A 339 10.81 -6.84 -1.49
C GLY A 339 11.96 -5.90 -1.21
N LEU A 340 12.73 -6.30 -0.18
CA LEU A 340 13.96 -5.64 0.19
C LEU A 340 14.95 -5.70 -0.98
N SER A 341 15.43 -4.54 -1.36
CA SER A 341 16.28 -4.32 -2.53
C SER A 341 17.42 -3.37 -2.18
N GLU A 342 18.50 -3.46 -2.93
CA GLU A 342 19.61 -2.52 -2.84
C GLU A 342 19.59 -1.53 -4.00
N LEU A 343 20.04 -0.32 -3.70
CA LEU A 343 20.32 0.71 -4.68
C LEU A 343 21.83 0.80 -4.91
N MET A 344 22.26 0.79 -6.17
CA MET A 344 23.66 0.87 -6.57
C MET A 344 23.84 2.02 -7.56
N ASP A 345 25.05 2.58 -7.60
CA ASP A 345 25.48 3.49 -8.66
C ASP A 345 25.87 2.72 -9.95
N GLU A 346 26.27 3.47 -10.97
CA GLU A 346 26.69 2.91 -12.27
C GLU A 346 27.95 2.03 -12.16
N SER A 347 28.79 2.24 -11.14
CA SER A 347 29.97 1.40 -10.87
C SER A 347 29.63 0.06 -10.18
N GLY A 348 28.37 -0.11 -9.72
CA GLY A 348 27.94 -1.26 -8.96
C GLY A 348 28.20 -1.14 -7.44
N ARG A 349 28.63 0.02 -6.95
CA ARG A 349 28.77 0.29 -5.52
C ARG A 349 27.38 0.49 -4.90
N ARG A 350 27.09 -0.24 -3.83
CA ARG A 350 25.85 -0.05 -3.08
C ARG A 350 25.80 1.34 -2.43
N LEU A 351 24.70 2.03 -2.63
CA LEU A 351 24.41 3.34 -2.04
C LEU A 351 23.43 3.27 -0.86
N GLY A 352 22.63 2.21 -0.77
CA GLY A 352 21.65 2.04 0.29
C GLY A 352 20.73 0.85 0.09
N LEU A 353 19.77 0.72 0.99
CA LEU A 353 18.71 -0.30 0.97
C LEU A 353 17.34 0.36 0.98
N GLY A 354 16.36 -0.33 0.44
CA GLY A 354 14.96 0.08 0.44
C GLY A 354 14.06 -0.99 -0.14
N TYR A 355 12.89 -0.58 -0.57
CA TYR A 355 11.91 -1.49 -1.14
C TYR A 355 11.64 -1.20 -2.60
N LEU A 356 11.45 -2.27 -3.35
CA LEU A 356 10.88 -2.28 -4.69
C LEU A 356 9.50 -2.92 -4.58
N GLU A 357 8.49 -2.27 -5.11
CA GLU A 357 7.12 -2.77 -5.20
C GLU A 357 6.67 -2.82 -6.66
N MET A 358 6.00 -3.90 -7.03
CA MET A 358 5.49 -4.12 -8.38
C MET A 358 4.08 -4.70 -8.33
N THR A 359 3.11 -3.94 -8.81
CA THR A 359 1.71 -4.35 -8.86
C THR A 359 1.24 -4.57 -10.30
N GLY A 360 0.14 -5.29 -10.49
CA GLY A 360 -0.50 -5.43 -11.80
C GLY A 360 0.20 -6.39 -12.78
N TYR A 361 1.16 -7.21 -12.34
CA TYR A 361 1.82 -8.22 -13.16
C TYR A 361 1.04 -9.54 -13.23
N ALA A 362 0.34 -9.89 -12.18
CA ALA A 362 -0.52 -11.07 -12.11
C ALA A 362 -1.99 -10.78 -12.45
N GLY A 363 -2.28 -9.61 -12.98
CA GLY A 363 -3.60 -9.08 -13.28
C GLY A 363 -3.74 -7.64 -12.79
N ARG A 364 -4.71 -6.89 -13.33
CA ARG A 364 -4.95 -5.49 -12.92
C ARG A 364 -5.21 -5.43 -11.41
N LEU A 365 -4.54 -4.49 -10.74
CA LEU A 365 -4.79 -4.21 -9.33
C LEU A 365 -6.22 -3.69 -9.14
N ARG A 366 -6.92 -4.23 -8.13
CA ARG A 366 -8.26 -3.81 -7.71
C ARG A 366 -8.21 -3.57 -6.20
N ILE A 367 -8.39 -2.34 -5.76
CA ILE A 367 -8.44 -1.94 -4.34
C ILE A 367 -9.72 -1.13 -4.11
#